data_71ef84158038365a14a5ecad5fc640f6
#
_entry.id   71ef84158038365a14a5ecad5fc640f6
#
_cell.length_a   1.000
_cell.length_b   1.000
_cell.length_c   1.000
_cell.angle_alpha   90.00
_cell.angle_beta   90.00
_cell.angle_gamma   90.00
#
_symmetry.space_group_name_H-M   'P 1'
#
loop_
_entity.id
_entity.type
_entity.pdbx_description
1 polymer ?
#
loop_
_entity_poly.entity_id
_entity_poly.type
_entity_poly.pdbx_seq_one_letter_code
_entity_poly.pdbx_strand_id
1 'polypeptide(L)'
;IIPRDIWEDEPIQGMAKDVELLANGNILLGLPKRGIFEIDRDGEIVWSHLDEKISHDVDRLPNGNTLYNSGGSDTVDDAQAKEVSPDGEVVWSWYAKDHFDREPYRGIEDHGWTHNNAVERLENGNTLLSPRNFDLLVEVDPSGSVVRTMGEGLLHNAHDPELLPNGNILVANHAKPQAAIEFNPDTGEVVWQFAPTFKGKGGFVIPLRDADQLPNGNVLITGYGIIYEVTREGEIVWQLVLKDKETALKGWHNLGFYKAQRVSANIK
;
A
#
# COMPACT_ATOMS: atom_id res chain seq x y z
N ILE A 1 -21.53 0.02 -3.00
CA ILE A 1 -21.80 0.92 -4.16
C ILE A 1 -21.28 2.28 -3.75
N ILE A 2 -20.21 2.74 -4.38
CA ILE A 2 -19.61 4.05 -4.11
C ILE A 2 -20.54 5.12 -4.68
N PRO A 3 -20.88 6.19 -3.93
CA PRO A 3 -21.77 7.24 -4.39
C PRO A 3 -21.32 7.87 -5.72
N ARG A 4 -22.27 8.20 -6.59
CA ARG A 4 -21.98 8.76 -7.92
C ARG A 4 -21.34 10.13 -7.89
N ASP A 5 -21.65 10.93 -6.92
CA ASP A 5 -21.17 12.29 -6.73
C ASP A 5 -19.67 12.40 -6.45
N ILE A 6 -19.04 11.33 -5.92
CA ILE A 6 -17.57 11.21 -5.87
C ILE A 6 -16.99 11.11 -7.29
N TRP A 7 -17.82 10.75 -8.29
CA TRP A 7 -17.40 10.33 -9.63
C TRP A 7 -17.85 11.26 -10.77
N GLU A 8 -18.75 12.24 -10.52
CA GLU A 8 -19.49 12.91 -11.60
C GLU A 8 -18.75 13.97 -12.40
N ASP A 9 -17.64 14.55 -11.92
CA ASP A 9 -17.06 15.72 -12.59
C ASP A 9 -15.82 15.45 -13.47
N GLU A 10 -15.25 14.26 -13.43
CA GLU A 10 -14.22 13.83 -14.39
C GLU A 10 -14.22 12.31 -14.55
N PRO A 11 -13.92 11.77 -15.74
CA PRO A 11 -13.69 10.33 -15.86
C PRO A 11 -12.53 9.96 -14.96
N ILE A 12 -12.80 9.17 -13.91
CA ILE A 12 -11.80 8.72 -12.98
C ILE A 12 -10.77 7.90 -13.74
N GLN A 13 -9.69 8.56 -14.08
CA GLN A 13 -8.46 7.88 -14.49
C GLN A 13 -7.74 7.43 -13.22
N GLY A 14 -8.36 6.53 -12.45
CA GLY A 14 -7.74 6.00 -11.26
C GLY A 14 -8.70 5.15 -10.47
N MET A 15 -8.25 3.96 -10.09
CA MET A 15 -8.92 3.14 -9.08
C MET A 15 -8.62 3.70 -7.70
N ALA A 16 -9.52 3.45 -6.73
CA ALA A 16 -9.12 3.49 -5.33
C ALA A 16 -7.84 2.65 -5.20
N LYS A 17 -6.84 3.20 -4.54
CA LYS A 17 -5.57 2.49 -4.33
C LYS A 17 -5.60 1.74 -3.01
N ASP A 18 -6.45 2.20 -2.10
CA ASP A 18 -6.62 1.57 -0.83
C ASP A 18 -8.08 1.49 -0.42
N VAL A 19 -8.41 0.45 0.34
CA VAL A 19 -9.73 0.18 0.89
C VAL A 19 -9.59 -0.51 2.24
N GLU A 20 -10.12 0.11 3.29
CA GLU A 20 -10.13 -0.43 4.65
C GLU A 20 -11.56 -0.55 5.17
N LEU A 21 -11.91 -1.70 5.77
CA LEU A 21 -13.15 -1.87 6.51
C LEU A 21 -12.93 -1.43 7.96
N LEU A 22 -13.55 -0.33 8.34
CA LEU A 22 -13.43 0.24 9.68
C LEU A 22 -14.24 -0.56 10.73
N ALA A 23 -13.84 -0.44 12.00
CA ALA A 23 -14.51 -1.11 13.12
C ALA A 23 -15.99 -0.73 13.28
N ASN A 24 -16.40 0.47 12.86
CA ASN A 24 -17.80 0.91 12.83
C ASN A 24 -18.61 0.33 11.65
N GLY A 25 -17.94 -0.42 10.76
CA GLY A 25 -18.54 -1.02 9.57
C GLY A 25 -18.58 -0.10 8.34
N ASN A 26 -18.05 1.10 8.43
CA ASN A 26 -17.84 1.98 7.29
C ASN A 26 -16.63 1.53 6.48
N ILE A 27 -16.49 2.07 5.27
CA ILE A 27 -15.36 1.80 4.38
C ILE A 27 -14.56 3.10 4.25
N LEU A 28 -13.25 3.04 4.52
CA LEU A 28 -12.30 4.09 4.21
C LEU A 28 -11.70 3.83 2.82
N LEU A 29 -11.62 4.87 2.00
CA LEU A 29 -11.11 4.79 0.64
C LEU A 29 -10.04 5.86 0.41
N GLY A 30 -8.89 5.46 -0.14
CA GLY A 30 -7.88 6.36 -0.69
C GLY A 30 -8.05 6.53 -2.19
N LEU A 31 -8.42 7.74 -2.64
CA LEU A 31 -8.56 8.08 -4.06
C LEU A 31 -7.42 9.00 -4.51
N PRO A 32 -6.42 8.50 -5.26
CA PRO A 32 -5.30 9.31 -5.72
C PRO A 32 -5.73 10.59 -6.41
N LYS A 33 -5.05 11.70 -6.08
CA LYS A 33 -5.30 13.05 -6.62
C LYS A 33 -6.66 13.65 -6.25
N ARG A 34 -7.39 13.03 -5.32
CA ARG A 34 -8.69 13.55 -4.86
C ARG A 34 -8.76 13.69 -3.35
N GLY A 35 -8.51 12.61 -2.62
CA GLY A 35 -8.64 12.63 -1.17
C GLY A 35 -8.97 11.28 -0.56
N ILE A 36 -9.31 11.32 0.70
CA ILE A 36 -9.73 10.19 1.52
C ILE A 36 -11.21 10.35 1.82
N PHE A 37 -11.96 9.25 1.75
CA PHE A 37 -13.41 9.26 1.98
C PHE A 37 -13.80 8.11 2.90
N GLU A 38 -14.57 8.40 3.94
CA GLU A 38 -15.24 7.39 4.73
C GLU A 38 -16.70 7.31 4.29
N ILE A 39 -17.13 6.10 3.91
CA ILE A 39 -18.45 5.83 3.37
C ILE A 39 -19.16 4.87 4.28
N ASP A 40 -20.40 5.17 4.68
CA ASP A 40 -21.21 4.31 5.48
C ASP A 40 -21.88 3.17 4.68
N ARG A 41 -22.68 2.33 5.35
CA ARG A 41 -23.35 1.19 4.72
C ARG A 41 -24.47 1.57 3.76
N ASP A 42 -25.02 2.79 3.89
CA ASP A 42 -26.04 3.33 2.98
C ASP A 42 -25.39 3.94 1.73
N GLY A 43 -24.08 4.10 1.74
CA GLY A 43 -23.28 4.64 0.64
C GLY A 43 -23.07 6.15 0.75
N GLU A 44 -23.38 6.74 1.92
CA GLU A 44 -23.21 8.18 2.14
C GLU A 44 -21.78 8.49 2.61
N ILE A 45 -21.23 9.61 2.17
CA ILE A 45 -19.94 10.10 2.66
C ILE A 45 -20.15 10.73 4.04
N VAL A 46 -19.58 10.12 5.07
CA VAL A 46 -19.69 10.62 6.44
C VAL A 46 -18.48 11.40 6.91
N TRP A 47 -17.33 11.25 6.23
CA TRP A 47 -16.13 12.03 6.45
C TRP A 47 -15.29 12.08 5.16
N SER A 48 -14.56 13.18 4.97
CA SER A 48 -13.60 13.30 3.87
C SER A 48 -12.46 14.26 4.21
N HIS A 49 -11.30 13.99 3.62
CA HIS A 49 -10.15 14.89 3.59
C HIS A 49 -9.64 15.01 2.16
N LEU A 50 -9.67 16.23 1.61
CA LEU A 50 -9.24 16.48 0.23
C LEU A 50 -7.76 16.85 0.20
N ASP A 51 -6.96 16.06 -0.50
CA ASP A 51 -5.55 16.34 -0.77
C ASP A 51 -5.18 15.77 -2.15
N GLU A 52 -4.80 16.63 -3.09
CA GLU A 52 -4.41 16.24 -4.44
C GLU A 52 -3.09 15.45 -4.47
N LYS A 53 -2.35 15.44 -3.36
CA LYS A 53 -1.10 14.69 -3.23
C LYS A 53 -1.30 13.28 -2.68
N ILE A 54 -2.50 12.92 -2.25
CA ILE A 54 -2.77 11.56 -1.77
C ILE A 54 -2.43 10.52 -2.84
N SER A 55 -1.91 9.40 -2.43
CA SER A 55 -1.35 8.42 -3.34
C SER A 55 -1.94 7.01 -3.15
N HIS A 56 -1.26 6.13 -2.44
CA HIS A 56 -1.47 4.70 -2.56
C HIS A 56 -2.11 4.07 -1.32
N ASP A 57 -1.99 4.70 -0.15
CA ASP A 57 -2.24 4.05 1.12
C ASP A 57 -2.85 4.99 2.14
N VAL A 58 -3.83 4.54 2.89
CA VAL A 58 -4.56 5.29 3.92
C VAL A 58 -4.98 4.36 5.06
N ASP A 59 -4.65 4.70 6.30
CA ASP A 59 -5.00 3.95 7.50
C ASP A 59 -5.78 4.81 8.48
N ARG A 60 -6.89 4.29 9.03
CA ARG A 60 -7.56 4.90 10.17
C ARG A 60 -6.91 4.44 11.46
N LEU A 61 -6.28 5.37 12.17
CA LEU A 61 -5.59 5.10 13.42
C LEU A 61 -6.57 4.93 14.61
N PRO A 62 -6.18 4.20 15.67
CA PRO A 62 -7.02 4.01 16.86
C PRO A 62 -7.42 5.30 17.58
N ASN A 63 -6.65 6.38 17.43
CA ASN A 63 -6.97 7.71 17.99
C ASN A 63 -8.00 8.49 17.16
N GLY A 64 -8.46 7.93 16.03
CA GLY A 64 -9.40 8.55 15.10
C GLY A 64 -8.74 9.37 13.99
N ASN A 65 -7.44 9.62 14.06
CA ASN A 65 -6.71 10.27 12.97
C ASN A 65 -6.59 9.34 11.76
N THR A 66 -6.24 9.90 10.62
CA THR A 66 -5.98 9.14 9.39
C THR A 66 -4.56 9.38 8.93
N LEU A 67 -3.78 8.31 8.85
CA LEU A 67 -2.44 8.30 8.27
C LEU A 67 -2.55 8.03 6.78
N TYR A 68 -1.77 8.70 5.96
CA TYR A 68 -1.75 8.47 4.52
C TYR A 68 -0.43 8.85 3.88
N ASN A 69 -0.17 8.29 2.71
CA ASN A 69 0.99 8.68 1.93
C ASN A 69 0.64 9.66 0.81
N SER A 70 1.63 10.46 0.41
CA SER A 70 1.54 11.40 -0.70
C SER A 70 2.69 11.22 -1.69
N GLY A 71 2.97 9.95 -2.08
CA GLY A 71 4.17 9.57 -2.81
C GLY A 71 4.03 9.39 -4.33
N GLY A 72 2.84 9.33 -4.90
CA GLY A 72 2.65 8.84 -6.27
C GLY A 72 3.20 9.72 -7.41
N SER A 73 3.59 10.94 -7.14
CA SER A 73 4.25 11.88 -8.06
C SER A 73 4.92 12.97 -7.21
N ASP A 74 5.53 12.56 -6.11
CA ASP A 74 6.16 13.46 -5.16
C ASP A 74 7.43 14.08 -5.70
N THR A 75 7.73 15.25 -5.18
CA THR A 75 9.01 15.92 -5.36
C THR A 75 9.81 15.88 -4.07
N VAL A 76 11.05 16.31 -4.11
CA VAL A 76 11.92 16.42 -2.91
C VAL A 76 11.31 17.32 -1.82
N ASP A 77 10.49 18.28 -2.20
CA ASP A 77 9.87 19.25 -1.27
C ASP A 77 8.50 18.80 -0.72
N ASP A 78 7.94 17.74 -1.23
CA ASP A 78 6.65 17.21 -0.76
C ASP A 78 6.84 16.40 0.54
N ALA A 79 5.82 16.40 1.42
CA ALA A 79 5.74 15.41 2.49
C ALA A 79 5.39 14.05 1.90
N GLN A 80 6.09 12.99 2.28
CA GLN A 80 5.84 11.64 1.79
C GLN A 80 4.82 10.88 2.63
N ALA A 81 4.58 11.31 3.86
CA ALA A 81 3.52 10.81 4.73
C ALA A 81 2.93 11.94 5.55
N LYS A 82 1.64 11.84 5.84
CA LYS A 82 0.90 12.79 6.66
C LYS A 82 -0.09 12.07 7.57
N GLU A 83 -0.36 12.67 8.73
CA GLU A 83 -1.45 12.28 9.62
C GLU A 83 -2.41 13.46 9.74
N VAL A 84 -3.71 13.21 9.56
CA VAL A 84 -4.76 14.21 9.64
C VAL A 84 -5.73 13.86 10.76
N SER A 85 -6.16 14.85 11.55
CA SER A 85 -7.16 14.70 12.60
C SER A 85 -8.57 14.48 12.01
N PRO A 86 -9.55 14.02 12.80
CA PRO A 86 -10.95 13.95 12.36
C PRO A 86 -11.52 15.31 11.91
N ASP A 87 -10.99 16.41 12.43
CA ASP A 87 -11.39 17.77 12.05
C ASP A 87 -10.72 18.27 10.76
N GLY A 88 -9.84 17.46 10.14
CA GLY A 88 -9.18 17.76 8.88
C GLY A 88 -7.86 18.51 9.01
N GLU A 89 -7.34 18.69 10.24
CA GLU A 89 -6.04 19.36 10.46
C GLU A 89 -4.89 18.37 10.30
N VAL A 90 -3.84 18.75 9.56
CA VAL A 90 -2.60 17.96 9.47
C VAL A 90 -1.84 18.10 10.79
N VAL A 91 -1.72 17.00 11.52
CA VAL A 91 -1.10 16.94 12.86
C VAL A 91 0.33 16.39 12.85
N TRP A 92 0.70 15.68 11.78
CA TRP A 92 2.06 15.17 11.57
C TRP A 92 2.36 15.11 10.08
N SER A 93 3.64 15.30 9.73
CA SER A 93 4.13 15.15 8.36
C SER A 93 5.58 14.68 8.38
N TRP A 94 5.94 13.81 7.45
CA TRP A 94 7.30 13.35 7.27
C TRP A 94 7.84 13.73 5.90
N TYR A 95 9.09 14.23 5.89
CA TYR A 95 9.78 14.68 4.70
C TYR A 95 11.06 13.86 4.49
N ALA A 96 11.09 13.05 3.45
CA ALA A 96 12.26 12.24 3.12
C ALA A 96 13.52 13.07 2.85
N LYS A 97 13.39 14.31 2.37
CA LYS A 97 14.53 15.20 2.09
C LYS A 97 15.41 15.46 3.32
N ASP A 98 14.84 15.46 4.51
CA ASP A 98 15.59 15.73 5.73
C ASP A 98 16.60 14.61 6.05
N HIS A 99 16.45 13.44 5.39
CA HIS A 99 17.26 12.24 5.62
C HIS A 99 17.95 11.71 4.37
N PHE A 100 17.34 11.89 3.19
CA PHE A 100 17.71 11.22 1.94
C PHE A 100 18.08 12.18 0.79
N ASP A 101 18.19 13.51 1.00
CA ASP A 101 18.69 14.43 -0.03
C ASP A 101 20.21 14.27 -0.25
N ARG A 102 20.64 13.09 -0.63
CA ARG A 102 22.02 12.68 -0.86
C ARG A 102 22.08 11.51 -1.85
N GLU A 103 23.27 11.24 -2.41
CA GLU A 103 23.49 10.03 -3.20
C GLU A 103 23.29 8.76 -2.33
N PRO A 104 22.69 7.69 -2.89
CA PRO A 104 22.25 7.54 -4.32
C PRO A 104 20.82 8.04 -4.58
N TYR A 105 20.13 8.62 -3.63
CA TYR A 105 18.69 8.95 -3.71
C TYR A 105 18.43 10.27 -4.44
N ARG A 106 19.41 11.19 -4.39
CA ARG A 106 19.30 12.49 -5.07
C ARG A 106 19.16 12.31 -6.57
N GLY A 107 18.20 13.00 -7.17
CA GLY A 107 18.01 12.98 -8.62
C GLY A 107 17.21 11.78 -9.15
N ILE A 108 16.64 10.95 -8.30
CA ILE A 108 15.67 9.91 -8.74
C ILE A 108 14.40 10.60 -9.24
N GLU A 109 13.95 10.23 -10.45
CA GLU A 109 12.75 10.77 -11.11
C GLU A 109 11.98 9.64 -11.81
N ASP A 110 11.54 8.62 -11.07
CA ASP A 110 10.72 7.53 -11.61
C ASP A 110 9.27 7.64 -11.12
N HIS A 111 8.45 8.44 -11.82
CA HIS A 111 7.07 8.74 -11.42
C HIS A 111 6.95 9.37 -10.02
N GLY A 112 7.92 10.17 -9.65
CA GLY A 112 8.11 10.80 -8.35
C GLY A 112 9.53 10.58 -7.83
N TRP A 113 9.88 11.27 -6.76
CA TRP A 113 11.18 11.11 -6.13
C TRP A 113 11.26 9.85 -5.27
N THR A 114 10.42 9.74 -4.25
CA THR A 114 10.34 8.53 -3.42
C THR A 114 9.36 7.51 -3.97
N HIS A 115 8.28 7.99 -4.58
CA HIS A 115 7.11 7.19 -4.92
C HIS A 115 6.69 6.33 -3.74
N ASN A 116 6.53 6.97 -2.56
CA ASN A 116 6.15 6.25 -1.35
C ASN A 116 4.81 5.51 -1.56
N ASN A 117 4.82 4.19 -1.37
CA ASN A 117 3.68 3.34 -1.70
C ASN A 117 2.84 2.95 -0.49
N ALA A 118 3.42 2.95 0.70
CA ALA A 118 2.72 2.51 1.89
C ALA A 118 3.17 3.27 3.13
N VAL A 119 2.27 3.35 4.09
CA VAL A 119 2.48 3.84 5.45
C VAL A 119 1.78 2.90 6.42
N GLU A 120 2.43 2.56 7.51
CA GLU A 120 1.83 1.78 8.60
C GLU A 120 2.26 2.38 9.94
N ARG A 121 1.30 2.64 10.84
CA ARG A 121 1.61 3.02 12.22
C ARG A 121 1.79 1.79 13.07
N LEU A 122 3.01 1.55 13.51
CA LEU A 122 3.38 0.43 14.36
C LEU A 122 2.88 0.60 15.80
N GLU A 123 2.72 -0.50 16.52
CA GLU A 123 2.27 -0.50 17.94
C GLU A 123 3.19 0.30 18.87
N ASN A 124 4.48 0.40 18.56
CA ASN A 124 5.45 1.20 19.31
C ASN A 124 5.34 2.70 19.04
N GLY A 125 4.45 3.14 18.16
CA GLY A 125 4.24 4.52 17.74
C GLY A 125 5.12 4.97 16.57
N ASN A 126 6.07 4.17 16.12
CA ASN A 126 6.85 4.45 14.92
C ASN A 126 5.99 4.30 13.67
N THR A 127 6.45 4.80 12.54
CA THR A 127 5.80 4.65 11.24
C THR A 127 6.72 3.92 10.29
N LEU A 128 6.21 2.85 9.69
CA LEU A 128 6.86 2.13 8.60
C LEU A 128 6.46 2.77 7.27
N LEU A 129 7.43 2.99 6.40
CA LEU A 129 7.28 3.65 5.11
C LEU A 129 7.91 2.82 4.01
N SER A 130 7.31 2.82 2.82
CA SER A 130 7.85 2.14 1.64
C SER A 130 8.15 3.13 0.51
N PRO A 131 9.28 3.89 0.58
CA PRO A 131 9.74 4.71 -0.53
C PRO A 131 10.23 3.82 -1.68
N ARG A 132 9.32 3.47 -2.57
CA ARG A 132 9.46 2.50 -3.66
C ARG A 132 10.73 2.70 -4.48
N ASN A 133 11.03 3.96 -4.83
CA ASN A 133 12.15 4.29 -5.72
C ASN A 133 13.51 4.21 -5.01
N PHE A 134 13.51 4.08 -3.68
CA PHE A 134 14.73 3.92 -2.91
C PHE A 134 15.12 2.46 -2.71
N ASP A 135 14.24 1.52 -3.11
CA ASP A 135 14.45 0.07 -2.99
C ASP A 135 14.76 -0.36 -1.54
N LEU A 136 14.09 0.26 -0.57
CA LEU A 136 14.19 -0.03 0.86
C LEU A 136 12.91 0.35 1.60
N LEU A 137 12.79 -0.09 2.85
CA LEU A 137 11.80 0.37 3.80
C LEU A 137 12.45 1.29 4.83
N VAL A 138 11.67 2.22 5.38
CA VAL A 138 12.13 3.18 6.40
C VAL A 138 11.21 3.09 7.61
N GLU A 139 11.78 2.91 8.80
CA GLU A 139 11.08 3.09 10.06
C GLU A 139 11.46 4.45 10.65
N VAL A 140 10.46 5.25 10.99
CA VAL A 140 10.65 6.57 11.60
C VAL A 140 9.95 6.64 12.95
N ASP A 141 10.54 7.34 13.90
CA ASP A 141 9.92 7.58 15.20
C ASP A 141 8.85 8.71 15.12
N PRO A 142 8.07 8.94 16.19
CA PRO A 142 7.06 10.00 16.19
C PRO A 142 7.61 11.43 15.97
N SER A 143 8.91 11.65 16.21
CA SER A 143 9.56 12.93 15.91
C SER A 143 9.91 13.09 14.42
N GLY A 144 9.79 12.02 13.62
CA GLY A 144 10.17 11.96 12.21
C GLY A 144 11.63 11.55 11.97
N SER A 145 12.37 11.20 13.03
CA SER A 145 13.75 10.72 12.88
C SER A 145 13.77 9.29 12.35
N VAL A 146 14.66 9.01 11.39
CA VAL A 146 14.84 7.64 10.87
C VAL A 146 15.48 6.76 11.95
N VAL A 147 14.74 5.72 12.35
CA VAL A 147 15.21 4.70 13.32
C VAL A 147 16.11 3.69 12.63
N ARG A 148 15.66 3.19 11.46
CA ARG A 148 16.41 2.24 10.61
C ARG A 148 15.89 2.23 9.18
N THR A 149 16.74 1.72 8.28
CA THR A 149 16.38 1.29 6.93
C THR A 149 16.49 -0.23 6.83
N MET A 150 15.69 -0.85 5.97
CA MET A 150 15.58 -2.30 5.86
C MET A 150 15.40 -2.72 4.41
N GLY A 151 15.86 -3.93 4.07
CA GLY A 151 15.63 -4.54 2.76
C GLY A 151 16.51 -4.00 1.65
N GLU A 152 17.54 -3.20 1.94
CA GLU A 152 18.53 -2.73 0.97
C GLU A 152 19.20 -3.91 0.25
N GLY A 153 19.25 -3.85 -1.08
CA GLY A 153 19.80 -4.93 -1.92
C GLY A 153 18.92 -6.19 -2.03
N LEU A 154 17.83 -6.26 -1.28
CA LEU A 154 16.82 -7.32 -1.34
C LEU A 154 15.56 -6.87 -2.08
N LEU A 155 15.08 -5.68 -1.75
CA LEU A 155 13.80 -5.16 -2.24
C LEU A 155 14.01 -4.33 -3.52
N HIS A 156 13.02 -4.44 -4.43
CA HIS A 156 12.95 -3.64 -5.63
C HIS A 156 11.52 -3.22 -5.89
N ASN A 157 11.25 -1.92 -5.83
CA ASN A 157 9.94 -1.33 -5.94
C ASN A 157 8.93 -1.96 -4.96
N ALA A 158 9.30 -2.04 -3.69
CA ALA A 158 8.48 -2.65 -2.64
C ALA A 158 7.11 -1.95 -2.50
N HIS A 159 6.07 -2.76 -2.23
CA HIS A 159 4.71 -2.33 -1.98
C HIS A 159 4.21 -2.98 -0.70
N ASP A 160 3.49 -2.20 0.07
CA ASP A 160 2.67 -2.64 1.20
C ASP A 160 3.38 -3.59 2.17
N PRO A 161 4.38 -3.10 2.92
CA PRO A 161 5.04 -3.89 3.94
C PRO A 161 4.15 -4.01 5.19
N GLU A 162 4.07 -5.19 5.76
CA GLU A 162 3.41 -5.51 7.03
C GLU A 162 4.45 -5.97 8.07
N LEU A 163 4.46 -5.36 9.26
CA LEU A 163 5.24 -5.87 10.38
C LEU A 163 4.50 -7.02 11.06
N LEU A 164 5.00 -8.24 10.89
CA LEU A 164 4.38 -9.44 11.44
C LEU A 164 4.61 -9.59 12.96
N PRO A 165 3.72 -10.32 13.68
CA PRO A 165 3.85 -10.56 15.12
C PRO A 165 5.18 -11.27 15.53
N ASN A 166 5.85 -11.96 14.60
CA ASN A 166 7.14 -12.58 14.83
C ASN A 166 8.33 -11.63 14.65
N GLY A 167 8.06 -10.35 14.31
CA GLY A 167 9.07 -9.32 14.09
C GLY A 167 9.65 -9.28 12.67
N ASN A 168 9.25 -10.18 11.78
CA ASN A 168 9.62 -10.13 10.37
C ASN A 168 8.76 -9.12 9.61
N ILE A 169 9.21 -8.73 8.42
CA ILE A 169 8.44 -7.92 7.47
C ILE A 169 7.96 -8.83 6.34
N LEU A 170 6.65 -8.80 6.06
CA LEU A 170 6.05 -9.32 4.84
C LEU A 170 5.84 -8.18 3.85
N VAL A 171 6.17 -8.37 2.58
CA VAL A 171 6.12 -7.29 1.58
C VAL A 171 5.89 -7.83 0.17
N ALA A 172 5.15 -7.11 -0.64
CA ALA A 172 5.04 -7.37 -2.07
C ALA A 172 6.21 -6.72 -2.82
N ASN A 173 7.20 -7.52 -3.23
CA ASN A 173 8.30 -7.06 -4.05
C ASN A 173 7.88 -7.02 -5.53
N HIS A 174 7.71 -5.82 -6.08
CA HIS A 174 7.07 -5.59 -7.38
C HIS A 174 7.99 -5.84 -8.57
N ALA A 175 9.29 -5.55 -8.43
CA ALA A 175 10.28 -5.78 -9.47
C ALA A 175 11.05 -7.10 -9.21
N LYS A 176 12.11 -7.36 -9.96
CA LYS A 176 12.82 -8.66 -9.89
C LYS A 176 13.60 -8.86 -8.58
N PRO A 177 13.37 -9.97 -7.87
CA PRO A 177 12.37 -11.00 -8.12
C PRO A 177 10.96 -10.51 -7.76
N GLN A 178 9.96 -10.76 -8.62
CA GLN A 178 8.56 -10.48 -8.28
C GLN A 178 8.06 -11.57 -7.35
N ALA A 179 7.90 -11.26 -6.09
CA ALA A 179 7.48 -12.20 -5.06
C ALA A 179 6.84 -11.47 -3.87
N ALA A 180 5.95 -12.15 -3.17
CA ALA A 180 5.70 -11.83 -1.77
C ALA A 180 6.87 -12.40 -0.97
N ILE A 181 7.50 -11.59 -0.13
CA ILE A 181 8.73 -11.92 0.59
C ILE A 181 8.51 -11.64 2.07
N GLU A 182 8.79 -12.63 2.93
CA GLU A 182 8.96 -12.40 4.36
C GLU A 182 10.44 -12.45 4.69
N PHE A 183 10.94 -11.44 5.35
CA PHE A 183 12.35 -11.36 5.72
C PHE A 183 12.53 -10.82 7.15
N ASN A 184 13.62 -11.19 7.77
CA ASN A 184 14.04 -10.62 9.04
C ASN A 184 14.63 -9.22 8.80
N PRO A 185 14.06 -8.14 9.38
CA PRO A 185 14.51 -6.77 9.10
C PRO A 185 15.91 -6.42 9.61
N ASP A 186 16.42 -7.17 10.60
CA ASP A 186 17.72 -6.90 11.19
C ASP A 186 18.87 -7.60 10.44
N THR A 187 18.58 -8.76 9.83
CA THR A 187 19.59 -9.57 9.13
C THR A 187 19.46 -9.54 7.62
N GLY A 188 18.28 -9.15 7.09
CA GLY A 188 17.95 -9.27 5.67
C GLY A 188 17.70 -10.72 5.21
N GLU A 189 17.68 -11.69 6.12
CA GLU A 189 17.43 -13.09 5.77
C GLU A 189 15.99 -13.31 5.33
N VAL A 190 15.81 -13.85 4.11
CA VAL A 190 14.50 -14.24 3.59
C VAL A 190 14.09 -15.57 4.22
N VAL A 191 13.01 -15.56 5.00
CA VAL A 191 12.49 -16.74 5.70
C VAL A 191 11.35 -17.43 4.96
N TRP A 192 10.67 -16.70 4.08
CA TRP A 192 9.63 -17.23 3.21
C TRP A 192 9.50 -16.36 1.95
N GLN A 193 9.13 -16.99 0.84
CA GLN A 193 8.78 -16.26 -0.38
C GLN A 193 7.80 -17.05 -1.24
N PHE A 194 6.96 -16.32 -1.96
CA PHE A 194 6.10 -16.89 -2.98
C PHE A 194 6.19 -16.05 -4.27
N ALA A 195 6.67 -16.67 -5.33
CA ALA A 195 6.72 -16.06 -6.66
C ALA A 195 5.57 -16.63 -7.52
N PRO A 196 4.60 -15.81 -7.95
CA PRO A 196 3.49 -16.29 -8.76
C PRO A 196 3.98 -16.82 -10.11
N THR A 197 3.51 -17.98 -10.48
CA THR A 197 3.83 -18.60 -11.80
C THR A 197 2.95 -18.07 -12.93
N PHE A 198 1.94 -17.27 -12.60
CA PHE A 198 1.01 -16.73 -13.59
C PHE A 198 1.72 -15.72 -14.49
N LYS A 199 1.74 -16.04 -15.78
CA LYS A 199 2.26 -15.13 -16.82
C LYS A 199 1.09 -14.57 -17.62
N GLY A 200 0.99 -13.26 -17.72
CA GLY A 200 0.10 -12.58 -18.65
C GLY A 200 0.46 -12.88 -20.11
N LYS A 201 -0.36 -12.39 -21.04
CA LYS A 201 -0.07 -12.48 -22.47
C LYS A 201 1.29 -11.83 -22.78
N GLY A 202 2.19 -12.54 -23.45
CA GLY A 202 3.55 -12.09 -23.73
C GLY A 202 4.59 -12.48 -22.67
N GLY A 203 4.23 -13.26 -21.65
CA GLY A 203 5.18 -13.78 -20.65
C GLY A 203 5.51 -12.82 -19.52
N PHE A 204 4.77 -11.71 -19.40
CA PHE A 204 4.92 -10.78 -18.28
C PHE A 204 4.45 -11.43 -16.98
N VAL A 205 5.29 -11.39 -15.96
CA VAL A 205 4.87 -11.71 -14.60
C VAL A 205 3.99 -10.57 -14.12
N ILE A 206 2.86 -10.89 -13.48
CA ILE A 206 1.93 -9.88 -12.99
C ILE A 206 2.54 -9.21 -11.76
N PRO A 207 2.71 -7.88 -11.76
CA PRO A 207 3.23 -7.18 -10.60
C PRO A 207 2.35 -7.41 -9.37
N LEU A 208 2.97 -7.76 -8.25
CA LEU A 208 2.32 -7.81 -6.95
C LEU A 208 2.19 -6.40 -6.39
N ARG A 209 1.12 -6.17 -5.65
CA ARG A 209 0.77 -4.86 -5.08
C ARG A 209 0.63 -4.89 -3.57
N ASP A 210 0.34 -6.08 -3.03
CA ASP A 210 -0.03 -6.23 -1.66
C ASP A 210 0.19 -7.68 -1.20
N ALA A 211 0.53 -7.89 0.07
CA ALA A 211 0.71 -9.20 0.67
C ALA A 211 0.47 -9.13 2.18
N ASP A 212 -0.66 -9.68 2.65
CA ASP A 212 -1.08 -9.66 4.06
C ASP A 212 -1.06 -11.04 4.69
N GLN A 213 -0.63 -11.13 5.94
CA GLN A 213 -0.78 -12.36 6.71
C GLN A 213 -2.23 -12.51 7.21
N LEU A 214 -2.87 -13.62 6.85
CA LEU A 214 -4.20 -13.95 7.34
C LEU A 214 -4.16 -14.60 8.75
N PRO A 215 -5.26 -14.51 9.53
CA PRO A 215 -5.33 -15.11 10.87
C PRO A 215 -5.08 -16.62 10.91
N ASN A 216 -5.26 -17.33 9.79
CA ASN A 216 -4.95 -18.76 9.68
C ASN A 216 -3.48 -19.05 9.34
N GLY A 217 -2.64 -18.02 9.23
CA GLY A 217 -1.23 -18.10 8.89
C GLY A 217 -0.92 -18.14 7.38
N ASN A 218 -1.94 -18.25 6.50
CA ASN A 218 -1.78 -18.10 5.07
C ASN A 218 -1.48 -16.65 4.69
N VAL A 219 -1.07 -16.40 3.46
CA VAL A 219 -0.81 -15.06 2.93
C VAL A 219 -1.82 -14.76 1.83
N LEU A 220 -2.51 -13.61 1.94
CA LEU A 220 -3.33 -13.04 0.88
C LEU A 220 -2.41 -12.18 0.01
N ILE A 221 -2.34 -12.48 -1.27
CA ILE A 221 -1.44 -11.79 -2.20
C ILE A 221 -2.26 -11.17 -3.31
N THR A 222 -2.16 -9.86 -3.48
CA THR A 222 -2.86 -9.11 -4.50
C THR A 222 -1.92 -8.71 -5.63
N GLY A 223 -2.34 -9.06 -6.84
CA GLY A 223 -1.67 -8.66 -8.06
C GLY A 223 -2.66 -8.11 -9.09
N TYR A 224 -2.16 -7.63 -10.20
CA TYR A 224 -2.98 -7.11 -11.29
C TYR A 224 -3.93 -8.19 -11.84
N GLY A 225 -5.20 -8.12 -11.51
CA GLY A 225 -6.23 -9.02 -12.03
C GLY A 225 -6.28 -10.40 -11.39
N ILE A 226 -5.52 -10.62 -10.31
CA ILE A 226 -5.56 -11.86 -9.55
C ILE A 226 -5.29 -11.60 -8.07
N ILE A 227 -6.00 -12.32 -7.21
CA ILE A 227 -5.74 -12.39 -5.77
C ILE A 227 -5.58 -13.86 -5.42
N TYR A 228 -4.56 -14.19 -4.63
CA TYR A 228 -4.29 -15.53 -4.14
C TYR A 228 -4.40 -15.59 -2.61
N GLU A 229 -4.88 -16.70 -2.09
CA GLU A 229 -4.55 -17.15 -0.75
C GLU A 229 -3.56 -18.30 -0.85
N VAL A 230 -2.40 -18.16 -0.23
CA VAL A 230 -1.25 -19.08 -0.35
C VAL A 230 -0.85 -19.57 1.02
N THR A 231 -0.65 -20.88 1.17
CA THR A 231 -0.12 -21.46 2.41
C THR A 231 1.37 -21.17 2.58
N ARG A 232 1.90 -21.40 3.77
CA ARG A 232 3.35 -21.25 4.03
C ARG A 232 4.23 -22.25 3.26
N GLU A 233 3.63 -23.36 2.80
CA GLU A 233 4.26 -24.36 1.92
C GLU A 233 4.22 -23.94 0.45
N GLY A 234 3.55 -22.81 0.11
CA GLY A 234 3.47 -22.29 -1.26
C GLY A 234 2.30 -22.85 -2.07
N GLU A 235 1.31 -23.49 -1.42
CA GLU A 235 0.11 -23.99 -2.10
C GLU A 235 -0.95 -22.90 -2.25
N ILE A 236 -1.49 -22.69 -3.45
CA ILE A 236 -2.62 -21.79 -3.69
C ILE A 236 -3.89 -22.52 -3.28
N VAL A 237 -4.52 -22.09 -2.17
CA VAL A 237 -5.75 -22.69 -1.64
C VAL A 237 -7.02 -21.96 -2.06
N TRP A 238 -6.88 -20.71 -2.48
CA TRP A 238 -7.97 -19.93 -3.05
C TRP A 238 -7.44 -18.90 -4.03
N GLN A 239 -8.25 -18.54 -5.04
CA GLN A 239 -7.91 -17.47 -5.97
C GLN A 239 -9.15 -16.76 -6.52
N LEU A 240 -9.01 -15.47 -6.78
CA LEU A 240 -9.94 -14.64 -7.54
C LEU A 240 -9.22 -14.11 -8.78
N VAL A 241 -9.82 -14.31 -9.96
CA VAL A 241 -9.23 -13.91 -11.24
C VAL A 241 -10.23 -13.09 -12.02
N LEU A 242 -9.81 -11.92 -12.53
CA LEU A 242 -10.64 -11.14 -13.45
C LEU A 242 -10.89 -11.93 -14.75
N LYS A 243 -12.17 -12.01 -15.16
CA LYS A 243 -12.57 -12.81 -16.33
C LYS A 243 -11.99 -12.27 -17.64
N ASP A 244 -11.92 -10.97 -17.81
CA ASP A 244 -11.36 -10.34 -19.00
C ASP A 244 -9.92 -9.89 -18.76
N LYS A 245 -9.03 -10.88 -18.77
CA LYS A 245 -7.58 -10.65 -18.63
C LYS A 245 -6.99 -9.77 -19.74
N GLU A 246 -7.57 -9.79 -20.94
CA GLU A 246 -7.06 -8.99 -22.07
C GLU A 246 -7.37 -7.52 -21.90
N THR A 247 -8.54 -7.19 -21.36
CA THR A 247 -8.92 -5.81 -21.05
C THR A 247 -8.18 -5.30 -19.83
N ALA A 248 -8.03 -6.11 -18.77
CA ALA A 248 -7.24 -5.78 -17.60
C ALA A 248 -5.75 -5.56 -17.91
N LEU A 249 -5.20 -6.25 -18.91
CA LEU A 249 -3.80 -6.14 -19.31
C LEU A 249 -3.54 -5.05 -20.38
N LYS A 250 -4.56 -4.59 -21.12
CA LYS A 250 -4.42 -3.51 -22.10
C LYS A 250 -4.41 -2.12 -21.50
N GLY A 251 -5.00 -1.98 -20.33
CA GLY A 251 -5.02 -0.73 -19.58
C GLY A 251 -4.14 -0.82 -18.33
N TRP A 252 -2.84 -0.80 -18.46
CA TRP A 252 -1.83 -0.94 -17.40
C TRP A 252 -2.08 -0.08 -16.15
N HIS A 253 -2.95 0.90 -16.23
CA HIS A 253 -3.17 1.86 -15.14
C HIS A 253 -4.60 1.89 -14.58
N ASN A 254 -5.57 1.22 -15.20
CA ASN A 254 -6.97 1.53 -14.89
C ASN A 254 -7.88 0.33 -14.57
N LEU A 255 -7.42 -0.91 -14.66
CA LEU A 255 -8.27 -2.09 -14.40
C LEU A 255 -7.48 -3.18 -13.67
N GLY A 256 -7.90 -3.54 -12.46
CA GLY A 256 -7.28 -4.60 -11.68
C GLY A 256 -7.45 -4.39 -10.19
N PHE A 257 -6.92 -5.31 -9.40
CA PHE A 257 -6.86 -5.16 -7.95
C PHE A 257 -5.59 -4.38 -7.56
N TYR A 258 -5.71 -3.55 -6.56
CA TYR A 258 -4.55 -2.88 -5.96
C TYR A 258 -4.29 -3.41 -4.57
N LYS A 259 -5.28 -3.37 -3.70
CA LYS A 259 -5.32 -4.00 -2.38
C LYS A 259 -6.54 -4.89 -2.24
N ALA A 260 -6.49 -5.83 -1.33
CA ALA A 260 -7.62 -6.68 -0.96
C ALA A 260 -7.56 -7.02 0.52
N GLN A 261 -8.66 -6.83 1.22
CA GLN A 261 -8.79 -7.18 2.62
C GLN A 261 -9.71 -8.40 2.79
N ARG A 262 -9.28 -9.39 3.55
CA ARG A 262 -10.13 -10.51 3.96
C ARG A 262 -10.96 -10.10 5.16
N VAL A 263 -12.26 -10.08 4.98
CA VAL A 263 -13.22 -9.78 6.07
C VAL A 263 -13.99 -11.03 6.48
N SER A 264 -14.38 -11.12 7.77
CA SER A 264 -15.22 -12.22 8.23
C SER A 264 -16.66 -12.03 7.76
N ALA A 265 -17.36 -13.15 7.45
CA ALA A 265 -18.76 -13.10 7.04
C ALA A 265 -19.76 -12.60 8.14
N ASN A 266 -19.27 -12.40 9.37
CA ASN A 266 -20.08 -12.03 10.54
C ASN A 266 -20.08 -10.52 10.83
N ILE A 267 -19.83 -9.68 9.85
CA ILE A 267 -19.95 -8.23 9.98
C ILE A 267 -21.45 -7.91 10.00
N LYS A 268 -21.97 -7.69 11.22
CA LYS A 268 -23.38 -7.30 11.43
C LYS A 268 -23.57 -5.82 11.16
#